data_32f6f5b25ddabede1ce4b7901b1e58f9
#
_entry.id   32f6f5b25ddabede1ce4b7901b1e58f9
#
_cell.length_a   1.000
_cell.length_b   1.000
_cell.length_c   1.000
_cell.angle_alpha   90.00
_cell.angle_beta   90.00
_cell.angle_gamma   90.00
#
_symmetry.space_group_name_H-M   'P 1'
#
loop_
_entity.id
_entity.type
_entity.pdbx_description
1 polymer ?
#
loop_
_entity_poly.entity_id
_entity_poly.type
_entity_poly.pdbx_seq_one_letter_code
_entity_poly.pdbx_strand_id
1 'polypeptide(L)'
;MELILIRHGTTQGNLEKRFIGTLDVPLLPQGEELARRVGPTLPRVEHLYRSPLRRCLRTAELLWPGVPMTVVDELRESDFGPFEGKNHEELKDDPLYQAWIGMGEHPDFANMPVGESAQQVTDRVSRGLEKVAADAAARGCVRVGVVSHGGALMSLLTKYGRPERAYYGWMCPNCGGFRAELNPDTLELTILEEYKGEKGL
;
A
#
# COMPACT_ATOMS: atom_id res chain seq x y z
N MET A 1 -10.85 14.95 -7.48
CA MET A 1 -9.83 14.20 -8.28
C MET A 1 -9.92 12.72 -7.93
N GLU A 2 -9.89 11.82 -8.92
CA GLU A 2 -9.93 10.38 -8.63
C GLU A 2 -8.52 9.79 -8.41
N LEU A 3 -8.38 8.95 -7.39
CA LEU A 3 -7.22 8.13 -7.12
C LEU A 3 -7.55 6.65 -7.29
N ILE A 4 -6.69 5.92 -8.01
CA ILE A 4 -6.72 4.47 -8.12
C ILE A 4 -5.58 3.93 -7.24
N LEU A 5 -5.92 3.50 -6.03
CA LEU A 5 -4.97 3.03 -5.00
C LEU A 5 -4.80 1.53 -5.13
N ILE A 6 -3.63 1.04 -5.50
CA ILE A 6 -3.37 -0.39 -5.75
C ILE A 6 -2.21 -0.90 -4.90
N ARG A 7 -2.41 -2.06 -4.27
CA ARG A 7 -1.35 -2.83 -3.64
C ARG A 7 -0.51 -3.54 -4.71
N HIS A 8 0.80 -3.55 -4.55
CA HIS A 8 1.73 -4.25 -5.45
C HIS A 8 1.36 -5.72 -5.68
N GLY A 9 1.87 -6.31 -6.77
CA GLY A 9 1.71 -7.71 -7.13
C GLY A 9 2.39 -8.68 -6.14
N THR A 10 2.14 -9.98 -6.32
CA THR A 10 2.61 -11.02 -5.40
C THR A 10 4.13 -11.17 -5.39
N THR A 11 4.71 -11.24 -4.19
CA THR A 11 6.13 -11.53 -3.92
C THR A 11 6.26 -12.86 -3.19
N GLN A 12 7.49 -13.41 -3.10
CA GLN A 12 7.75 -14.60 -2.30
C GLN A 12 7.34 -14.41 -0.83
N GLY A 13 7.61 -13.25 -0.26
CA GLY A 13 7.22 -12.95 1.12
C GLY A 13 5.70 -12.98 1.35
N ASN A 14 4.89 -12.62 0.34
CA ASN A 14 3.43 -12.74 0.46
C ASN A 14 2.99 -14.21 0.54
N LEU A 15 3.57 -15.10 -0.27
CA LEU A 15 3.27 -16.54 -0.21
C LEU A 15 3.67 -17.17 1.13
N GLU A 16 4.83 -16.77 1.64
CA GLU A 16 5.38 -17.27 2.90
C GLU A 16 4.84 -16.52 4.13
N LYS A 17 3.92 -15.57 3.93
CA LYS A 17 3.34 -14.71 4.98
C LYS A 17 4.41 -14.01 5.83
N ARG A 18 5.49 -13.53 5.19
CA ARG A 18 6.58 -12.82 5.83
C ARG A 18 6.29 -11.33 5.94
N PHE A 19 6.78 -10.71 6.99
CA PHE A 19 6.84 -9.26 7.13
C PHE A 19 7.88 -8.71 6.15
N ILE A 20 7.45 -8.05 5.10
CA ILE A 20 8.31 -7.46 4.06
C ILE A 20 7.99 -5.96 3.97
N GLY A 21 8.71 -5.18 4.72
CA GLY A 21 8.60 -3.72 4.75
C GLY A 21 9.66 -3.06 3.87
N THR A 22 10.84 -2.85 4.46
CA THR A 22 11.96 -2.15 3.81
C THR A 22 12.75 -3.03 2.84
N LEU A 23 12.67 -4.35 2.97
CA LEU A 23 13.34 -5.27 2.06
C LEU A 23 12.82 -5.09 0.62
N ASP A 24 13.75 -4.83 -0.30
CA ASP A 24 13.44 -4.57 -1.70
C ASP A 24 13.42 -5.87 -2.53
N VAL A 25 12.36 -6.65 -2.35
CA VAL A 25 12.14 -7.93 -3.04
C VAL A 25 11.41 -7.74 -4.37
N PRO A 26 11.68 -8.59 -5.40
CA PRO A 26 10.99 -8.55 -6.69
C PRO A 26 9.59 -9.16 -6.60
N LEU A 27 8.78 -8.92 -7.64
CA LEU A 27 7.59 -9.72 -7.90
C LEU A 27 7.97 -11.15 -8.29
N LEU A 28 7.08 -12.08 -7.99
CA LEU A 28 7.10 -13.42 -8.59
C LEU A 28 6.56 -13.38 -10.04
N PRO A 29 6.92 -14.35 -10.92
CA PRO A 29 6.33 -14.43 -12.25
C PRO A 29 4.79 -14.42 -12.25
N GLN A 30 4.15 -15.13 -11.32
CA GLN A 30 2.71 -15.12 -11.14
C GLN A 30 2.16 -13.76 -10.67
N GLY A 31 2.95 -13.00 -9.88
CA GLY A 31 2.59 -11.63 -9.48
C GLY A 31 2.65 -10.65 -10.66
N GLU A 32 3.63 -10.82 -11.57
CA GLU A 32 3.68 -10.06 -12.81
C GLU A 32 2.50 -10.41 -13.74
N GLU A 33 2.19 -11.70 -13.87
CA GLU A 33 1.07 -12.15 -14.70
C GLU A 33 -0.27 -11.62 -14.17
N LEU A 34 -0.46 -11.64 -12.84
CA LEU A 34 -1.62 -11.05 -12.21
C LEU A 34 -1.74 -9.55 -12.56
N ALA A 35 -0.65 -8.79 -12.46
CA ALA A 35 -0.64 -7.37 -12.79
C ALA A 35 -1.01 -7.14 -14.28
N ARG A 36 -0.48 -7.95 -15.21
CA ARG A 36 -0.83 -7.85 -16.65
C ARG A 36 -2.32 -8.11 -16.91
N ARG A 37 -2.94 -9.05 -16.18
CA ARG A 37 -4.38 -9.35 -16.32
C ARG A 37 -5.27 -8.28 -15.71
N VAL A 38 -4.86 -7.72 -14.56
CA VAL A 38 -5.63 -6.70 -13.86
C VAL A 38 -5.55 -5.35 -14.58
N GLY A 39 -4.40 -4.96 -15.13
CA GLY A 39 -4.20 -3.67 -15.77
C GLY A 39 -5.32 -3.24 -16.73
N PRO A 40 -5.72 -4.08 -17.71
CA PRO A 40 -6.80 -3.75 -18.65
C PRO A 40 -8.18 -3.54 -18.00
N THR A 41 -8.41 -4.00 -16.78
CA THR A 41 -9.67 -3.84 -16.04
C THR A 41 -9.72 -2.54 -15.23
N LEU A 42 -8.57 -1.90 -15.03
CA LEU A 42 -8.49 -0.65 -14.28
C LEU A 42 -8.78 0.57 -15.18
N PRO A 43 -9.31 1.65 -14.61
CA PRO A 43 -9.46 2.91 -15.33
C PRO A 43 -8.12 3.43 -15.87
N ARG A 44 -8.15 4.14 -17.01
CA ARG A 44 -6.99 4.88 -17.49
C ARG A 44 -6.64 5.99 -16.52
N VAL A 45 -5.36 6.22 -16.33
CA VAL A 45 -4.80 7.28 -15.48
C VAL A 45 -3.84 8.14 -16.29
N GLU A 46 -3.67 9.39 -15.89
CA GLU A 46 -2.85 10.38 -16.61
C GLU A 46 -1.43 10.40 -16.06
N HIS A 47 -1.26 10.03 -14.80
CA HIS A 47 0.02 9.96 -14.11
C HIS A 47 -0.01 8.88 -13.03
N LEU A 48 1.17 8.33 -12.68
CA LEU A 48 1.35 7.35 -11.63
C LEU A 48 2.22 7.90 -10.51
N TYR A 49 1.85 7.59 -9.29
CA TYR A 49 2.68 7.77 -8.11
C TYR A 49 2.97 6.41 -7.50
N ARG A 50 4.21 6.17 -7.09
CA ARG A 50 4.57 4.87 -6.58
C ARG A 50 5.57 4.93 -5.43
N SER A 51 5.54 3.89 -4.59
CA SER A 51 6.61 3.60 -3.65
C SER A 51 7.96 3.44 -4.38
N PRO A 52 9.10 3.76 -3.73
CA PRO A 52 10.43 3.57 -4.31
C PRO A 52 10.76 2.09 -4.57
N LEU A 53 10.14 1.14 -3.85
CA LEU A 53 10.49 -0.27 -3.89
C LEU A 53 10.14 -0.92 -5.24
N ARG A 54 11.04 -1.78 -5.73
CA ARG A 54 10.96 -2.34 -7.09
C ARG A 54 9.70 -3.18 -7.35
N ARG A 55 9.08 -3.80 -6.32
CA ARG A 55 7.80 -4.49 -6.46
C ARG A 55 6.67 -3.54 -6.87
N CYS A 56 6.68 -2.30 -6.36
CA CYS A 56 5.71 -1.27 -6.77
C CYS A 56 6.03 -0.69 -8.16
N LEU A 57 7.31 -0.45 -8.47
CA LEU A 57 7.74 -0.04 -9.81
C LEU A 57 7.22 -1.06 -10.84
N ARG A 58 7.58 -2.34 -10.64
CA ARG A 58 7.22 -3.38 -11.60
C ARG A 58 5.72 -3.56 -11.73
N THR A 59 4.98 -3.46 -10.64
CA THR A 59 3.50 -3.49 -10.67
C THR A 59 2.94 -2.33 -11.48
N ALA A 60 3.41 -1.10 -11.25
CA ALA A 60 2.96 0.09 -11.96
C ALA A 60 3.19 -0.01 -13.48
N GLU A 61 4.38 -0.46 -13.91
CA GLU A 61 4.71 -0.69 -15.31
C GLU A 61 3.78 -1.69 -16.01
N LEU A 62 3.34 -2.71 -15.28
CA LEU A 62 2.49 -3.78 -15.82
C LEU A 62 1.01 -3.40 -15.82
N LEU A 63 0.55 -2.65 -14.82
CA LEU A 63 -0.84 -2.19 -14.74
C LEU A 63 -1.14 -1.10 -15.78
N TRP A 64 -0.21 -0.16 -15.98
CA TRP A 64 -0.40 1.00 -16.87
C TRP A 64 0.85 1.25 -17.73
N PRO A 65 1.07 0.40 -18.75
CA PRO A 65 2.25 0.53 -19.60
C PRO A 65 2.36 1.91 -20.26
N GLY A 66 3.54 2.53 -20.15
CA GLY A 66 3.84 3.80 -20.83
C GLY A 66 3.29 5.05 -20.14
N VAL A 67 2.55 4.93 -19.03
CA VAL A 67 2.11 6.08 -18.25
C VAL A 67 3.29 6.67 -17.46
N PRO A 68 3.53 8.01 -17.52
CA PRO A 68 4.59 8.63 -16.75
C PRO A 68 4.38 8.46 -15.25
N MET A 69 5.48 8.30 -14.49
CA MET A 69 5.40 8.03 -13.06
C MET A 69 6.40 8.84 -12.23
N THR A 70 5.96 9.19 -11.02
CA THR A 70 6.75 9.87 -9.99
C THR A 70 6.94 8.93 -8.80
N VAL A 71 8.17 8.87 -8.29
CA VAL A 71 8.48 8.18 -7.03
C VAL A 71 8.10 9.07 -5.85
N VAL A 72 7.39 8.49 -4.88
CA VAL A 72 7.02 9.15 -3.62
C VAL A 72 7.51 8.25 -2.49
N ASP A 73 8.60 8.63 -1.83
CA ASP A 73 9.26 7.82 -0.81
C ASP A 73 8.36 7.54 0.39
N GLU A 74 7.45 8.45 0.68
CA GLU A 74 6.47 8.32 1.75
C GLU A 74 5.45 7.19 1.52
N LEU A 75 5.33 6.69 0.29
CA LEU A 75 4.43 5.58 -0.04
C LEU A 75 5.06 4.19 0.21
N ARG A 76 6.27 4.10 0.80
CA ARG A 76 6.89 2.82 1.13
C ARG A 76 6.09 2.07 2.21
N GLU A 77 6.36 0.74 2.34
CA GLU A 77 5.76 -0.06 3.40
C GLU A 77 6.32 0.31 4.78
N SER A 78 5.64 -0.12 5.82
CA SER A 78 6.10 -0.01 7.20
C SER A 78 7.45 -0.70 7.37
N ASP A 79 8.34 -0.09 8.15
CA ASP A 79 9.54 -0.75 8.62
C ASP A 79 9.18 -1.70 9.78
N PHE A 80 9.34 -2.99 9.56
CA PHE A 80 9.05 -4.02 10.58
C PHE A 80 10.26 -4.32 11.49
N GLY A 81 11.36 -3.58 11.35
CA GLY A 81 12.55 -3.73 12.21
C GLY A 81 13.04 -5.19 12.27
N PRO A 82 13.16 -5.80 13.48
CA PRO A 82 13.72 -7.14 13.65
C PRO A 82 12.81 -8.26 13.10
N PHE A 83 11.57 -7.95 12.71
CA PHE A 83 10.64 -8.91 12.13
C PHE A 83 10.76 -8.99 10.61
N GLU A 84 11.54 -8.09 9.97
CA GLU A 84 11.77 -8.11 8.53
C GLU A 84 12.25 -9.49 8.05
N GLY A 85 11.60 -9.99 7.00
CA GLY A 85 11.92 -11.27 6.38
C GLY A 85 11.46 -12.52 7.13
N LYS A 86 10.85 -12.38 8.31
CA LYS A 86 10.34 -13.49 9.14
C LYS A 86 8.81 -13.59 9.03
N ASN A 87 8.26 -14.76 9.37
CA ASN A 87 6.82 -14.99 9.46
C ASN A 87 6.39 -15.29 10.91
N HIS A 88 5.07 -15.45 11.11
CA HIS A 88 4.51 -15.73 12.43
C HIS A 88 5.10 -16.98 13.10
N GLU A 89 5.29 -18.06 12.34
CA GLU A 89 5.83 -19.32 12.89
C GLU A 89 7.27 -19.18 13.39
N GLU A 90 8.07 -18.38 12.67
CA GLU A 90 9.45 -18.11 13.06
C GLU A 90 9.55 -17.13 14.25
N LEU A 91 8.50 -16.34 14.50
CA LEU A 91 8.45 -15.31 15.53
C LEU A 91 7.61 -15.68 16.75
N LYS A 92 6.83 -16.75 16.70
CA LYS A 92 5.81 -17.07 17.73
C LYS A 92 6.35 -17.15 19.16
N ASP A 93 7.61 -17.54 19.32
CA ASP A 93 8.27 -17.66 20.63
C ASP A 93 9.16 -16.44 20.97
N ASP A 94 9.20 -15.43 20.09
CA ASP A 94 9.96 -14.19 20.32
C ASP A 94 9.17 -13.29 21.29
N PRO A 95 9.72 -12.94 22.47
CA PRO A 95 9.01 -12.12 23.46
C PRO A 95 8.62 -10.74 22.93
N LEU A 96 9.44 -10.14 22.04
CA LEU A 96 9.15 -8.83 21.45
C LEU A 96 7.97 -8.94 20.49
N TYR A 97 7.92 -10.00 19.68
CA TYR A 97 6.81 -10.25 18.78
C TYR A 97 5.52 -10.54 19.54
N GLN A 98 5.58 -11.34 20.64
CA GLN A 98 4.43 -11.60 21.49
C GLN A 98 3.88 -10.35 22.15
N ALA A 99 4.75 -9.45 22.60
CA ALA A 99 4.35 -8.15 23.13
C ALA A 99 3.65 -7.32 22.05
N TRP A 100 4.17 -7.31 20.83
CA TRP A 100 3.60 -6.57 19.70
C TRP A 100 2.21 -7.09 19.30
N ILE A 101 2.02 -8.40 19.09
CA ILE A 101 0.71 -8.97 18.73
C ILE A 101 -0.30 -8.95 19.88
N GLY A 102 0.16 -8.92 21.13
CA GLY A 102 -0.68 -8.84 22.32
C GLY A 102 -1.36 -7.48 22.54
N MET A 103 -1.04 -6.47 21.74
CA MET A 103 -1.63 -5.12 21.83
C MET A 103 -3.02 -5.00 21.19
N GLY A 104 -3.62 -6.09 20.71
CA GLY A 104 -4.98 -6.12 20.17
C GLY A 104 -5.09 -5.88 18.67
N GLU A 105 -6.32 -5.57 18.20
CA GLU A 105 -6.62 -5.39 16.76
C GLU A 105 -5.87 -4.23 16.09
N HIS A 106 -5.44 -3.26 16.89
CA HIS A 106 -4.63 -2.12 16.48
C HIS A 106 -3.35 -2.10 17.31
N PRO A 107 -2.35 -2.90 16.95
CA PRO A 107 -1.09 -2.85 17.68
C PRO A 107 -0.56 -1.41 17.67
N ASP A 108 -0.37 -0.84 18.85
CA ASP A 108 0.26 0.45 18.99
C ASP A 108 1.74 0.31 18.69
N PHE A 109 2.09 0.47 17.42
CA PHE A 109 3.48 0.44 16.97
C PHE A 109 4.35 1.53 17.65
N ALA A 110 3.73 2.52 18.33
CA ALA A 110 4.49 3.54 19.07
C ALA A 110 5.37 2.95 20.17
N ASN A 111 5.02 1.77 20.66
CA ASN A 111 5.80 1.06 21.68
C ASN A 111 6.73 -0.02 21.10
N MET A 112 6.82 -0.16 19.77
CA MET A 112 7.83 -1.02 19.17
C MET A 112 9.22 -0.40 19.38
N PRO A 113 10.14 -1.11 20.02
CA PRO A 113 11.48 -0.58 20.28
C PRO A 113 12.33 -0.46 19.01
N VAL A 114 11.84 -0.97 17.87
CA VAL A 114 12.51 -1.00 16.57
C VAL A 114 11.50 -1.02 15.42
N GLY A 115 11.81 -0.34 14.33
CA GLY A 115 10.92 -0.16 13.19
C GLY A 115 10.07 1.12 13.27
N GLU A 116 9.04 1.23 12.44
CA GLU A 116 8.10 2.36 12.47
C GLU A 116 6.91 2.06 13.37
N SER A 117 6.50 3.03 14.19
CA SER A 117 5.21 2.98 14.89
C SER A 117 4.03 3.20 13.93
N ALA A 118 2.82 2.78 14.32
CA ALA A 118 1.60 3.03 13.55
C ALA A 118 1.40 4.54 13.27
N GLN A 119 1.70 5.40 14.26
CA GLN A 119 1.62 6.84 14.10
C GLN A 119 2.64 7.36 13.08
N GLN A 120 3.90 6.88 13.14
CA GLN A 120 4.95 7.28 12.20
C GLN A 120 4.59 6.87 10.76
N VAL A 121 4.06 5.65 10.56
CA VAL A 121 3.56 5.21 9.25
C VAL A 121 2.44 6.12 8.77
N THR A 122 1.43 6.37 9.61
CA THR A 122 0.27 7.21 9.26
C THR A 122 0.70 8.63 8.89
N ASP A 123 1.60 9.25 9.67
CA ASP A 123 2.10 10.59 9.38
C ASP A 123 2.91 10.64 8.09
N ARG A 124 3.71 9.60 7.85
CA ARG A 124 4.50 9.50 6.63
C ARG A 124 3.61 9.34 5.38
N VAL A 125 2.67 8.41 5.39
CA VAL A 125 1.78 8.20 4.23
C VAL A 125 0.83 9.38 4.02
N SER A 126 0.49 10.13 5.07
CA SER A 126 -0.26 11.39 4.98
C SER A 126 0.51 12.42 4.16
N ARG A 127 1.79 12.64 4.51
CA ARG A 127 2.67 13.52 3.69
C ARG A 127 2.81 13.04 2.25
N GLY A 128 2.81 11.71 2.05
CA GLY A 128 2.79 11.11 0.71
C GLY A 128 1.53 11.49 -0.07
N LEU A 129 0.35 11.41 0.56
CA LEU A 129 -0.92 11.81 -0.07
C LEU A 129 -0.94 13.31 -0.39
N GLU A 130 -0.45 14.18 0.51
CA GLU A 130 -0.33 15.61 0.27
C GLU A 130 0.53 15.90 -0.97
N LYS A 131 1.68 15.25 -1.09
CA LYS A 131 2.56 15.37 -2.28
C LYS A 131 1.88 14.93 -3.56
N VAL A 132 1.20 13.78 -3.51
CA VAL A 132 0.43 13.25 -4.66
C VAL A 132 -0.65 14.24 -5.06
N ALA A 133 -1.44 14.75 -4.11
CA ALA A 133 -2.52 15.69 -4.37
C ALA A 133 -2.01 17.00 -5.01
N ALA A 134 -0.93 17.56 -4.44
CA ALA A 134 -0.34 18.81 -4.92
C ALA A 134 0.27 18.68 -6.34
N ASP A 135 1.06 17.62 -6.59
CA ASP A 135 1.69 17.41 -7.89
C ASP A 135 0.66 17.06 -8.97
N ALA A 136 -0.34 16.22 -8.65
CA ALA A 136 -1.43 15.89 -9.57
C ALA A 136 -2.27 17.13 -9.95
N ALA A 137 -2.57 17.98 -8.97
CA ALA A 137 -3.28 19.24 -9.22
C ALA A 137 -2.45 20.18 -10.09
N ALA A 138 -1.14 20.32 -9.83
CA ALA A 138 -0.25 21.15 -10.63
C ALA A 138 -0.12 20.65 -12.09
N ARG A 139 -0.26 19.35 -12.32
CA ARG A 139 -0.31 18.74 -13.66
C ARG A 139 -1.67 18.83 -14.34
N GLY A 140 -2.72 19.25 -13.62
CA GLY A 140 -4.09 19.25 -14.12
C GLY A 140 -4.68 17.85 -14.29
N CYS A 141 -4.15 16.83 -13.58
CA CYS A 141 -4.67 15.47 -13.66
C CYS A 141 -6.06 15.35 -13.02
N VAL A 142 -6.95 14.66 -13.71
CA VAL A 142 -8.30 14.34 -13.21
C VAL A 142 -8.29 12.99 -12.50
N ARG A 143 -7.47 12.03 -12.98
CA ARG A 143 -7.35 10.70 -12.42
C ARG A 143 -5.90 10.23 -12.41
N VAL A 144 -5.43 9.77 -11.25
CA VAL A 144 -4.07 9.27 -11.08
C VAL A 144 -4.05 7.89 -10.43
N GLY A 145 -3.02 7.11 -10.72
CA GLY A 145 -2.77 5.82 -10.08
C GLY A 145 -1.77 5.98 -8.94
N VAL A 146 -1.97 5.22 -7.87
CA VAL A 146 -1.04 5.13 -6.73
C VAL A 146 -0.73 3.66 -6.48
N VAL A 147 0.55 3.26 -6.62
CA VAL A 147 0.98 1.88 -6.35
C VAL A 147 1.82 1.85 -5.07
N SER A 148 1.29 1.16 -4.06
CA SER A 148 1.88 1.11 -2.74
C SER A 148 1.74 -0.30 -2.12
N HIS A 149 1.65 -0.41 -0.81
CA HIS A 149 1.74 -1.64 -0.03
C HIS A 149 0.52 -1.82 0.87
N GLY A 150 0.38 -3.03 1.44
CA GLY A 150 -0.78 -3.36 2.28
C GLY A 150 -0.87 -2.48 3.53
N GLY A 151 0.19 -2.43 4.34
CA GLY A 151 0.19 -1.65 5.58
C GLY A 151 0.09 -0.14 5.32
N ALA A 152 0.82 0.37 4.33
CA ALA A 152 0.77 1.78 3.96
C ALA A 152 -0.63 2.22 3.50
N LEU A 153 -1.31 1.42 2.65
CA LEU A 153 -2.67 1.72 2.21
C LEU A 153 -3.69 1.59 3.35
N MET A 154 -3.58 0.56 4.20
CA MET A 154 -4.44 0.41 5.37
C MET A 154 -4.30 1.61 6.33
N SER A 155 -3.08 2.06 6.62
CA SER A 155 -2.84 3.24 7.46
C SER A 155 -3.43 4.52 6.86
N LEU A 156 -3.24 4.72 5.55
CA LEU A 156 -3.78 5.87 4.83
C LEU A 156 -5.31 5.90 4.87
N LEU A 157 -5.94 4.76 4.54
CA LEU A 157 -7.40 4.66 4.45
C LEU A 157 -8.08 4.62 5.81
N THR A 158 -7.42 4.16 6.87
CA THR A 158 -7.95 4.28 8.24
C THR A 158 -8.13 5.75 8.64
N LYS A 159 -7.21 6.62 8.22
CA LYS A 159 -7.29 8.05 8.53
C LYS A 159 -8.24 8.81 7.60
N TYR A 160 -8.15 8.59 6.31
CA TYR A 160 -8.80 9.41 5.29
C TYR A 160 -9.95 8.73 4.55
N GLY A 161 -10.09 7.40 4.62
CA GLY A 161 -11.11 6.65 3.87
C GLY A 161 -12.54 6.87 4.39
N ARG A 162 -13.48 7.01 3.47
CA ARG A 162 -14.92 7.11 3.78
C ARG A 162 -15.73 6.13 2.92
N PRO A 163 -16.69 5.40 3.50
CA PRO A 163 -17.05 5.40 4.93
C PRO A 163 -15.92 4.85 5.81
N GLU A 164 -15.87 5.27 7.07
CA GLU A 164 -14.83 4.83 8.02
C GLU A 164 -14.89 3.30 8.22
N ARG A 165 -13.70 2.70 8.33
CA ARG A 165 -13.53 1.26 8.62
C ARG A 165 -12.38 1.08 9.61
N ALA A 166 -12.42 -0.03 10.37
CA ALA A 166 -11.27 -0.47 11.14
C ALA A 166 -10.08 -0.77 10.23
N TYR A 167 -8.86 -0.70 10.74
CA TYR A 167 -7.60 -0.85 10.01
C TYR A 167 -7.60 -2.05 9.05
N TYR A 168 -7.92 -3.25 9.55
CA TYR A 168 -7.98 -4.47 8.72
C TYR A 168 -9.17 -4.51 7.75
N GLY A 169 -10.18 -3.66 7.94
CA GLY A 169 -11.28 -3.48 6.99
C GLY A 169 -10.85 -2.87 5.65
N TRP A 170 -9.61 -2.38 5.58
CA TRP A 170 -8.97 -1.84 4.38
C TRP A 170 -8.00 -2.82 3.71
N MET A 171 -7.93 -4.06 4.21
CA MET A 171 -7.04 -5.06 3.62
C MET A 171 -7.48 -5.40 2.20
N CYS A 172 -6.57 -5.28 1.25
CA CYS A 172 -6.79 -5.66 -0.14
C CYS A 172 -5.77 -6.72 -0.59
N PRO A 173 -6.14 -7.59 -1.54
CA PRO A 173 -5.22 -8.57 -2.11
C PRO A 173 -4.15 -7.91 -2.97
N ASN A 174 -3.14 -8.67 -3.39
CA ASN A 174 -2.14 -8.20 -4.36
C ASN A 174 -2.84 -7.80 -5.68
N CYS A 175 -2.41 -6.70 -6.30
CA CYS A 175 -3.06 -6.03 -7.44
C CYS A 175 -4.53 -5.64 -7.19
N GLY A 176 -5.02 -5.74 -5.97
CA GLY A 176 -6.30 -5.17 -5.54
C GLY A 176 -6.13 -3.80 -4.91
N GLY A 177 -7.24 -3.14 -4.59
CA GLY A 177 -7.22 -1.81 -4.02
C GLY A 177 -8.55 -1.08 -4.13
N PHE A 178 -8.49 0.24 -4.30
CA PHE A 178 -9.67 1.10 -4.22
C PHE A 178 -9.62 2.21 -5.27
N ARG A 179 -10.79 2.53 -5.82
CA ARG A 179 -11.01 3.80 -6.51
C ARG A 179 -11.66 4.76 -5.52
N ALA A 180 -11.09 5.92 -5.35
CA ALA A 180 -11.57 6.92 -4.42
C ALA A 180 -11.60 8.30 -5.06
N GLU A 181 -12.55 9.12 -4.63
CA GLU A 181 -12.55 10.56 -4.89
C GLU A 181 -11.82 11.28 -3.75
N LEU A 182 -10.76 12.00 -4.09
CA LEU A 182 -9.99 12.81 -3.17
C LEU A 182 -10.60 14.21 -3.06
N ASN A 183 -10.93 14.62 -1.83
CA ASN A 183 -11.17 16.02 -1.49
C ASN A 183 -9.81 16.70 -1.23
N PRO A 184 -9.41 17.68 -2.02
CA PRO A 184 -8.08 18.30 -1.89
C PRO A 184 -7.89 19.13 -0.61
N ASP A 185 -8.98 19.63 -0.01
CA ASP A 185 -8.91 20.51 1.17
C ASP A 185 -8.79 19.71 2.47
N THR A 186 -9.44 18.55 2.55
CA THR A 186 -9.48 17.70 3.75
C THR A 186 -8.65 16.44 3.63
N LEU A 187 -8.21 16.08 2.41
CA LEU A 187 -7.59 14.81 2.04
C LEU A 187 -8.50 13.59 2.22
N GLU A 188 -9.79 13.77 2.48
CA GLU A 188 -10.73 12.66 2.55
C GLU A 188 -10.81 11.91 1.23
N LEU A 189 -10.88 10.58 1.34
CA LEU A 189 -10.95 9.63 0.26
C LEU A 189 -12.31 8.92 0.26
N THR A 190 -13.28 9.45 -0.47
CA THR A 190 -14.58 8.79 -0.63
C THR A 190 -14.44 7.58 -1.55
N ILE A 191 -14.64 6.38 -1.02
CA ILE A 191 -14.50 5.14 -1.79
C ILE A 191 -15.65 5.00 -2.77
N LEU A 192 -15.33 4.88 -4.04
CA LEU A 192 -16.27 4.68 -5.14
C LEU A 192 -16.37 3.21 -5.56
N GLU A 193 -15.26 2.47 -5.47
CA GLU A 193 -15.18 1.08 -5.92
C GLU A 193 -14.02 0.35 -5.21
N GLU A 194 -14.19 -0.97 -5.00
CA GLU A 194 -13.14 -1.86 -4.51
C GLU A 194 -12.71 -2.82 -5.62
N TYR A 195 -11.39 -2.88 -5.85
CA TYR A 195 -10.79 -3.86 -6.74
C TYR A 195 -10.35 -5.07 -5.92
N LYS A 196 -11.07 -6.18 -6.09
CA LYS A 196 -10.83 -7.39 -5.29
C LYS A 196 -9.61 -8.18 -5.72
N GLY A 197 -8.88 -7.74 -6.78
CA GLY A 197 -7.87 -8.58 -7.37
C GLY A 197 -8.47 -9.92 -7.80
N GLU A 198 -7.67 -10.87 -8.26
CA GLU A 198 -8.12 -12.25 -8.23
C GLU A 198 -7.96 -12.78 -6.80
N LYS A 199 -9.03 -13.39 -6.25
CA LYS A 199 -8.91 -14.22 -5.04
C LYS A 199 -7.80 -15.22 -5.32
N GLY A 200 -6.76 -15.22 -4.48
CA GLY A 200 -5.59 -16.04 -4.67
C GLY A 200 -5.93 -17.48 -5.00
N LEU A 201 -5.14 -18.03 -5.89
CA LEU A 201 -5.02 -19.47 -6.11
C LEU A 201 -4.62 -20.16 -4.82
#